data_37aea48ebb8cf7db3a1bb0056e40f89c
#
_entry.id   37aea48ebb8cf7db3a1bb0056e40f89c
#
_cell.length_a   1.000
_cell.length_b   1.000
_cell.length_c   1.000
_cell.angle_alpha   90.00
_cell.angle_beta   90.00
_cell.angle_gamma   90.00
#
_symmetry.space_group_name_H-M   'P 1'
#
loop_
_entity.id
_entity.type
_entity.pdbx_description
1 polymer ?
#
loop_
_entity_poly.entity_id
_entity_poly.type
_entity_poly.pdbx_seq_one_letter_code
_entity_poly.pdbx_strand_id
1 'polypeptide(L)'
;MTRRWRLFPKYALLIIALVTGMLLASGAVGIYFSYRENQDHLIALQVEKAQGAATRIEQYVQDIEHQLGWTALPRMDGAGADALESRRIEYLKLLRQAPAITEVTWIDPGGREQLRVSRLAMDALGSGTDVSGEAKFTAVNAGKTYFGPVYFRKGTEPYMTIGRPAGNGGVTAAEVNLKFVWEVVSRIRIGEKGLAYVVDADGTLIAHPDISLVLKKTDLKALPQVAALSRPDAAAAPEVARNLQGEPVLSAFERIPTLAWTVFVESPRAEAFAPLYVTLQRMALVLVAALLISIAASFFLARALVRPLRTLQEGAARIGAGELDLRIAVHTGDELEGLAEQFNRMGLQLSESYAGLERKVEQRTAELSVALDYQTAISAVLRVISQSPTDVAPVFEAILESASRLFGSPVSAVFRFDGELVHLAATRNWPAGAIEDAQRLYP
;
A
#
# COMPACT_ATOMS: atom_id res chain seq x y z
N MET A 1 -2.65 -28.05 28.23
CA MET A 1 -2.52 -26.70 28.85
C MET A 1 -2.73 -25.65 27.77
N THR A 2 -3.96 -25.20 27.55
CA THR A 2 -4.28 -24.15 26.59
C THR A 2 -3.85 -22.82 27.20
N ARG A 3 -2.81 -22.23 26.65
CA ARG A 3 -2.32 -20.89 26.99
C ARG A 3 -3.46 -19.90 26.70
N ARG A 4 -4.26 -19.54 27.70
CA ARG A 4 -5.29 -18.51 27.59
C ARG A 4 -4.59 -17.20 27.23
N TRP A 5 -4.67 -16.81 25.97
CA TRP A 5 -4.17 -15.52 25.50
C TRP A 5 -4.89 -14.44 26.30
N ARG A 6 -4.12 -13.57 26.95
CA ARG A 6 -4.68 -12.41 27.66
C ARG A 6 -5.44 -11.58 26.63
N LEU A 7 -6.61 -11.05 26.99
CA LEU A 7 -7.51 -10.30 26.11
C LEU A 7 -6.77 -9.19 25.33
N PHE A 8 -5.89 -8.45 26.00
CA PHE A 8 -5.12 -7.35 25.40
C PHE A 8 -4.30 -7.75 24.17
N PRO A 9 -3.34 -8.68 24.22
CA PRO A 9 -2.53 -9.00 23.05
C PRO A 9 -3.37 -9.56 21.90
N LYS A 10 -4.51 -10.19 22.19
CA LYS A 10 -5.41 -10.73 21.18
C LYS A 10 -6.10 -9.62 20.37
N TYR A 11 -6.66 -8.62 21.01
CA TYR A 11 -7.33 -7.51 20.34
C TYR A 11 -6.32 -6.52 19.71
N ALA A 12 -5.21 -6.23 20.40
CA ALA A 12 -4.15 -5.41 19.85
C ALA A 12 -3.59 -6.01 18.54
N LEU A 13 -3.28 -7.30 18.55
CA LEU A 13 -2.77 -8.00 17.36
C LEU A 13 -3.81 -8.04 16.24
N LEU A 14 -5.10 -8.22 16.56
CA LEU A 14 -6.18 -8.21 15.58
C LEU A 14 -6.33 -6.83 14.92
N ILE A 15 -6.32 -5.75 15.70
CA ILE A 15 -6.42 -4.38 15.18
C ILE A 15 -5.20 -4.05 14.31
N ILE A 16 -3.99 -4.34 14.81
CA ILE A 16 -2.74 -4.11 14.03
C ILE A 16 -2.78 -4.92 12.73
N ALA A 17 -3.15 -6.20 12.78
CA ALA A 17 -3.22 -7.04 11.59
C ALA A 17 -4.26 -6.56 10.57
N LEU A 18 -5.44 -6.11 11.05
CA LEU A 18 -6.51 -5.61 10.19
C LEU A 18 -6.12 -4.27 9.52
N VAL A 19 -5.58 -3.32 10.29
CA VAL A 19 -5.14 -2.01 9.77
C VAL A 19 -3.98 -2.20 8.79
N THR A 20 -2.97 -3.00 9.18
CA THR A 20 -1.80 -3.27 8.31
C THR A 20 -2.21 -4.03 7.06
N GLY A 21 -3.08 -5.04 7.18
CA GLY A 21 -3.60 -5.80 6.05
C GLY A 21 -4.39 -4.94 5.07
N MET A 22 -5.25 -4.05 5.56
CA MET A 22 -6.01 -3.12 4.73
C MET A 22 -5.12 -2.12 4.00
N LEU A 23 -4.10 -1.57 4.68
CA LEU A 23 -3.14 -0.64 4.09
C LEU A 23 -2.26 -1.32 3.04
N LEU A 24 -1.79 -2.55 3.31
CA LEU A 24 -1.01 -3.33 2.35
C LEU A 24 -1.84 -3.68 1.12
N ALA A 25 -3.09 -4.11 1.29
CA ALA A 25 -3.99 -4.42 0.19
C ALA A 25 -4.28 -3.17 -0.67
N SER A 26 -4.65 -2.04 -0.03
CA SER A 26 -4.87 -0.77 -0.71
C SER A 26 -3.61 -0.29 -1.44
N GLY A 27 -2.44 -0.42 -0.78
CA GLY A 27 -1.14 -0.08 -1.35
C GLY A 27 -0.78 -0.93 -2.56
N ALA A 28 -0.94 -2.23 -2.48
CA ALA A 28 -0.65 -3.15 -3.59
C ALA A 28 -1.54 -2.87 -4.81
N VAL A 29 -2.83 -2.62 -4.59
CA VAL A 29 -3.78 -2.23 -5.64
C VAL A 29 -3.37 -0.90 -6.27
N GLY A 30 -3.06 0.12 -5.46
CA GLY A 30 -2.61 1.43 -5.94
C GLY A 30 -1.31 1.36 -6.75
N ILE A 31 -0.31 0.59 -6.30
CA ILE A 31 0.95 0.37 -7.03
C ILE A 31 0.69 -0.33 -8.37
N TYR A 32 -0.15 -1.37 -8.38
CA TYR A 32 -0.46 -2.12 -9.59
C TYR A 32 -1.09 -1.24 -10.67
N PHE A 33 -2.12 -0.45 -10.30
CA PHE A 33 -2.76 0.47 -11.24
C PHE A 33 -1.81 1.59 -11.68
N SER A 34 -1.09 2.21 -10.75
CA SER A 34 -0.12 3.27 -11.06
C SER A 34 1.01 2.78 -11.98
N TYR A 35 1.48 1.55 -11.77
CA TYR A 35 2.49 0.94 -12.65
C TYR A 35 1.96 0.77 -14.08
N ARG A 36 0.78 0.19 -14.23
CA ARG A 36 0.16 -0.03 -15.54
C ARG A 36 -0.14 1.28 -16.27
N GLU A 37 -0.82 2.20 -15.59
CA GLU A 37 -1.19 3.50 -16.13
C GLU A 37 0.04 4.30 -16.57
N ASN A 38 1.09 4.32 -15.75
CA ASN A 38 2.33 5.02 -16.07
C ASN A 38 3.05 4.39 -17.27
N GLN A 39 3.07 3.06 -17.37
CA GLN A 39 3.66 2.35 -18.51
C GLN A 39 2.92 2.66 -19.82
N ASP A 40 1.59 2.55 -19.81
CA ASP A 40 0.75 2.80 -20.99
C ASP A 40 0.86 4.29 -21.43
N HIS A 41 0.89 5.21 -20.48
CA HIS A 41 1.05 6.64 -20.76
C HIS A 41 2.42 6.96 -21.37
N LEU A 42 3.50 6.37 -20.84
CA LEU A 42 4.85 6.59 -21.37
C LEU A 42 5.01 6.00 -22.78
N ILE A 43 4.46 4.82 -23.03
CA ILE A 43 4.46 4.22 -24.38
C ILE A 43 3.68 5.11 -25.35
N ALA A 44 2.47 5.56 -24.96
CA ALA A 44 1.67 6.44 -25.80
C ALA A 44 2.40 7.75 -26.14
N LEU A 45 3.07 8.35 -25.16
CA LEU A 45 3.90 9.54 -25.38
C LEU A 45 5.06 9.28 -26.35
N GLN A 46 5.73 8.14 -26.22
CA GLN A 46 6.82 7.78 -27.13
C GLN A 46 6.33 7.54 -28.55
N VAL A 47 5.18 6.86 -28.70
CA VAL A 47 4.53 6.65 -30.01
C VAL A 47 4.16 8.00 -30.64
N GLU A 48 3.52 8.90 -29.88
CA GLU A 48 3.18 10.27 -30.34
C GLU A 48 4.43 11.03 -30.83
N LYS A 49 5.53 10.95 -30.07
CA LYS A 49 6.79 11.60 -30.47
C LYS A 49 7.42 10.97 -31.71
N ALA A 50 7.36 9.64 -31.82
CA ALA A 50 7.85 8.93 -33.00
C ALA A 50 7.03 9.30 -34.24
N GLN A 51 5.69 9.31 -34.14
CA GLN A 51 4.79 9.74 -35.22
C GLN A 51 5.03 11.19 -35.62
N GLY A 52 5.14 12.10 -34.66
CA GLY A 52 5.42 13.50 -34.93
C GLY A 52 6.74 13.71 -35.61
N ALA A 53 7.79 12.93 -35.30
CA ALA A 53 9.09 12.97 -35.97
C ALA A 53 9.00 12.40 -37.38
N ALA A 54 8.38 11.23 -37.53
CA ALA A 54 8.19 10.57 -38.81
C ALA A 54 7.45 11.48 -39.80
N THR A 55 6.33 12.08 -39.37
CA THR A 55 5.53 13.01 -40.17
C THR A 55 6.34 14.22 -40.60
N ARG A 56 7.15 14.82 -39.70
CA ARG A 56 7.98 15.98 -40.04
C ARG A 56 9.08 15.63 -41.05
N ILE A 57 9.71 14.47 -40.91
CA ILE A 57 10.73 13.99 -41.81
C ILE A 57 10.10 13.70 -43.17
N GLU A 58 8.97 13.04 -43.21
CA GLU A 58 8.26 12.71 -44.45
C GLU A 58 7.81 13.99 -45.18
N GLN A 59 7.18 14.93 -44.48
CA GLN A 59 6.80 16.23 -45.06
C GLN A 59 7.98 16.99 -45.61
N TYR A 60 9.10 17.04 -44.88
CA TYR A 60 10.30 17.69 -45.35
C TYR A 60 10.83 17.09 -46.68
N VAL A 61 10.85 15.76 -46.78
CA VAL A 61 11.30 15.10 -48.00
C VAL A 61 10.31 15.27 -49.15
N GLN A 62 9.00 15.21 -48.86
CA GLN A 62 7.93 15.48 -49.82
C GLN A 62 7.98 16.93 -50.34
N ASP A 63 8.23 17.91 -49.47
CA ASP A 63 8.40 19.31 -49.88
C ASP A 63 9.57 19.49 -50.85
N ILE A 64 10.70 18.83 -50.59
CA ILE A 64 11.85 18.83 -51.50
C ILE A 64 11.48 18.14 -52.83
N GLU A 65 10.80 16.99 -52.77
CA GLU A 65 10.31 16.29 -53.95
C GLU A 65 9.39 17.17 -54.79
N HIS A 66 8.42 17.86 -54.18
CA HIS A 66 7.52 18.78 -54.85
C HIS A 66 8.29 19.94 -55.49
N GLN A 67 9.23 20.56 -54.74
CA GLN A 67 10.05 21.65 -55.27
C GLN A 67 10.89 21.19 -56.47
N LEU A 68 11.45 19.97 -56.42
CA LEU A 68 12.15 19.38 -57.56
C LEU A 68 11.20 19.15 -58.74
N GLY A 69 9.96 18.73 -58.47
CA GLY A 69 8.90 18.53 -59.46
C GLY A 69 8.56 19.77 -60.26
N TRP A 70 8.58 20.95 -59.67
CA TRP A 70 8.29 22.21 -60.36
C TRP A 70 9.31 22.51 -61.44
N THR A 71 10.60 22.13 -61.26
CA THR A 71 11.67 22.29 -62.25
C THR A 71 11.66 21.23 -63.34
N ALA A 72 10.92 20.15 -63.12
CA ALA A 72 10.78 19.04 -64.08
C ALA A 72 9.61 19.22 -65.07
N LEU A 73 8.81 20.30 -64.96
CA LEU A 73 7.69 20.55 -65.89
C LEU A 73 8.17 20.77 -67.30
N PRO A 74 7.42 20.29 -68.34
CA PRO A 74 7.75 20.49 -69.74
C PRO A 74 7.76 21.99 -70.09
N ARG A 75 8.84 22.45 -70.73
CA ARG A 75 8.89 23.80 -71.29
C ARG A 75 8.80 23.74 -72.81
N MET A 76 8.10 24.72 -73.33
CA MET A 76 8.00 24.91 -74.78
C MET A 76 9.24 25.58 -75.37
N ASP A 77 10.34 25.68 -74.62
CA ASP A 77 11.58 26.31 -75.08
C ASP A 77 12.37 25.36 -75.96
N GLY A 78 12.90 25.92 -77.08
CA GLY A 78 13.54 25.21 -78.19
C GLY A 78 14.60 24.14 -77.81
N ALA A 79 15.02 23.40 -78.78
CA ALA A 79 16.08 22.40 -78.62
C ALA A 79 17.46 23.09 -78.76
N GLY A 80 18.43 22.73 -77.89
CA GLY A 80 19.83 23.22 -78.04
C GLY A 80 20.40 23.89 -76.78
N ALA A 81 21.45 24.68 -76.97
CA ALA A 81 22.18 25.37 -75.90
C ALA A 81 21.32 26.32 -75.05
N ASP A 82 20.34 26.99 -75.69
CA ASP A 82 19.41 27.91 -74.96
C ASP A 82 18.51 27.17 -74.01
N ALA A 83 18.12 25.92 -74.32
CA ALA A 83 17.29 25.09 -73.40
C ALA A 83 18.10 24.62 -72.20
N LEU A 84 19.37 24.33 -72.31
CA LEU A 84 20.25 23.98 -71.20
C LEU A 84 20.53 25.18 -70.31
N GLU A 85 20.72 26.38 -70.87
CA GLU A 85 20.95 27.59 -70.08
C GLU A 85 19.66 28.01 -69.31
N SER A 86 18.49 27.92 -69.95
CA SER A 86 17.22 28.14 -69.31
C SER A 86 17.01 27.17 -68.11
N ARG A 87 17.33 25.89 -68.27
CA ARG A 87 17.25 24.86 -67.21
C ARG A 87 18.28 25.14 -66.12
N ARG A 88 19.48 25.59 -66.46
CA ARG A 88 20.50 26.02 -65.52
C ARG A 88 20.00 27.15 -64.59
N ILE A 89 19.35 28.16 -65.16
CA ILE A 89 18.76 29.28 -64.42
C ILE A 89 17.68 28.80 -63.43
N GLU A 90 16.85 27.86 -63.84
CA GLU A 90 15.83 27.28 -62.95
C GLU A 90 16.45 26.47 -61.81
N TYR A 91 17.49 25.69 -62.10
CA TYR A 91 18.19 24.95 -61.05
C TYR A 91 18.91 25.89 -60.08
N LEU A 92 19.45 27.01 -60.53
CA LEU A 92 19.99 28.05 -59.66
C LEU A 92 18.92 28.68 -58.78
N LYS A 93 17.70 28.91 -59.30
CA LYS A 93 16.56 29.40 -58.50
C LYS A 93 16.16 28.37 -57.45
N LEU A 94 16.02 27.09 -57.86
CA LEU A 94 15.71 25.99 -56.94
C LEU A 94 16.73 25.88 -55.80
N LEU A 95 18.02 25.89 -56.15
CA LEU A 95 19.09 25.85 -55.16
C LEU A 95 19.01 27.04 -54.19
N ARG A 96 18.59 28.23 -54.61
CA ARG A 96 18.38 29.39 -53.72
C ARG A 96 17.15 29.19 -52.79
N GLN A 97 16.04 28.65 -53.32
CA GLN A 97 14.79 28.46 -52.59
C GLN A 97 14.87 27.29 -51.58
N ALA A 98 15.54 26.19 -51.97
CA ALA A 98 15.68 24.99 -51.17
C ALA A 98 17.13 24.80 -50.69
N PRO A 99 17.50 25.36 -49.52
CA PRO A 99 18.87 25.26 -49.01
C PRO A 99 19.37 23.83 -48.79
N ALA A 100 18.48 22.89 -48.59
CA ALA A 100 18.78 21.48 -48.43
C ALA A 100 19.29 20.82 -49.70
N ILE A 101 18.88 21.30 -50.88
CA ILE A 101 19.35 20.83 -52.15
C ILE A 101 20.72 21.45 -52.42
N THR A 102 21.74 20.64 -52.53
CA THR A 102 23.12 21.09 -52.76
C THR A 102 23.58 20.97 -54.18
N GLU A 103 22.95 20.06 -54.94
CA GLU A 103 23.30 19.81 -56.36
C GLU A 103 22.05 19.30 -57.07
N VAL A 104 21.86 19.74 -58.34
CA VAL A 104 20.79 19.26 -59.21
C VAL A 104 21.39 18.88 -60.52
N THR A 105 21.06 17.68 -60.99
CA THR A 105 21.59 17.11 -62.26
C THR A 105 20.42 16.80 -63.20
N TRP A 106 20.52 17.18 -64.45
CA TRP A 106 19.65 16.70 -65.51
C TRP A 106 20.34 15.63 -66.32
N ILE A 107 19.69 14.51 -66.49
CA ILE A 107 20.11 13.34 -67.25
C ILE A 107 19.15 13.21 -68.43
N ASP A 108 19.65 13.08 -69.60
CA ASP A 108 18.84 12.96 -70.83
C ASP A 108 18.15 11.56 -70.90
N PRO A 109 17.20 11.36 -71.85
CA PRO A 109 16.54 10.07 -72.03
C PRO A 109 17.46 8.92 -72.34
N GLY A 110 18.67 9.20 -72.83
CA GLY A 110 19.71 8.22 -73.13
C GLY A 110 20.58 7.85 -71.96
N GLY A 111 20.30 8.43 -70.77
CA GLY A 111 21.03 8.16 -69.54
C GLY A 111 22.35 8.93 -69.42
N ARG A 112 22.52 10.01 -70.20
CA ARG A 112 23.74 10.82 -70.15
C ARG A 112 23.53 12.11 -69.40
N GLU A 113 24.45 12.44 -68.52
CA GLU A 113 24.43 13.69 -67.74
C GLU A 113 24.72 14.87 -68.67
N GLN A 114 23.77 15.79 -68.76
CA GLN A 114 23.88 16.96 -69.66
C GLN A 114 24.06 18.27 -68.90
N LEU A 115 23.57 18.36 -67.64
CA LEU A 115 23.69 19.53 -66.84
C LEU A 115 23.84 19.13 -65.38
N ARG A 116 24.81 19.72 -64.68
CA ARG A 116 24.93 19.66 -63.21
C ARG A 116 25.16 21.08 -62.71
N VAL A 117 24.27 21.48 -61.76
CA VAL A 117 24.36 22.76 -61.05
C VAL A 117 24.61 22.47 -59.60
N SER A 118 25.70 23.01 -59.04
CA SER A 118 26.08 22.65 -57.65
C SER A 118 26.46 23.87 -56.83
N ARG A 119 26.13 23.88 -55.58
CA ARG A 119 26.62 24.87 -54.60
C ARG A 119 28.03 24.57 -54.12
N LEU A 120 28.48 23.31 -54.28
CA LEU A 120 29.68 22.78 -53.68
C LEU A 120 30.80 22.55 -54.69
N ALA A 121 30.49 22.67 -55.98
CA ALA A 121 31.38 22.46 -57.05
C ALA A 121 31.06 23.41 -58.23
N MET A 122 31.90 23.48 -59.25
CA MET A 122 31.62 24.19 -60.49
C MET A 122 30.50 23.53 -61.28
N ASP A 123 29.63 24.33 -61.91
CA ASP A 123 28.59 23.84 -62.80
C ASP A 123 29.27 23.07 -63.96
N ALA A 124 28.67 21.96 -64.39
CA ALA A 124 29.09 21.18 -65.50
C ALA A 124 27.98 21.17 -66.55
N LEU A 125 28.33 21.61 -67.78
CA LEU A 125 27.43 21.58 -68.92
C LEU A 125 27.99 20.57 -69.95
N GLY A 126 27.13 19.64 -70.38
CA GLY A 126 27.46 18.66 -71.40
C GLY A 126 28.56 17.67 -71.01
N SER A 127 28.62 17.24 -69.75
CA SER A 127 29.62 16.27 -69.26
C SER A 127 29.55 14.96 -70.03
N GLY A 128 28.36 14.58 -70.49
CA GLY A 128 28.15 13.37 -71.27
C GLY A 128 28.39 12.08 -70.46
N THR A 129 28.59 12.17 -69.16
CA THR A 129 28.80 11.01 -68.28
C THR A 129 27.63 10.04 -68.40
N ASP A 130 27.91 8.79 -68.73
CA ASP A 130 26.89 7.76 -68.82
C ASP A 130 26.51 7.25 -67.40
N VAL A 131 25.26 7.45 -67.05
CA VAL A 131 24.63 7.02 -65.77
C VAL A 131 23.43 6.14 -66.04
N SER A 132 23.25 5.60 -67.21
CA SER A 132 22.13 4.76 -67.65
C SER A 132 21.97 3.50 -66.78
N GLY A 133 23.06 2.98 -66.22
CA GLY A 133 23.07 1.82 -65.32
C GLY A 133 22.82 2.16 -63.84
N GLU A 134 22.77 3.45 -63.51
CA GLU A 134 22.54 3.83 -62.08
C GLU A 134 21.09 3.71 -61.66
N ALA A 135 20.88 3.32 -60.42
CA ALA A 135 19.53 3.12 -59.82
C ALA A 135 18.65 4.38 -59.93
N LYS A 136 19.24 5.60 -59.79
CA LYS A 136 18.55 6.88 -59.97
C LYS A 136 17.95 7.09 -61.35
N PHE A 137 18.58 6.54 -62.39
CA PHE A 137 18.09 6.64 -63.79
C PHE A 137 17.05 5.52 -64.04
N THR A 138 17.42 4.25 -63.75
CA THR A 138 16.55 3.09 -64.03
C THR A 138 15.22 3.13 -63.34
N ALA A 139 15.18 3.51 -62.03
CA ALA A 139 13.96 3.63 -61.27
C ALA A 139 13.06 4.78 -61.76
N VAL A 140 13.64 5.94 -62.07
CA VAL A 140 12.90 7.11 -62.53
C VAL A 140 12.39 6.91 -63.96
N ASN A 141 13.15 6.27 -64.82
CA ASN A 141 12.73 5.96 -66.22
C ASN A 141 11.53 4.95 -66.21
N ALA A 142 11.35 4.17 -65.12
CA ALA A 142 10.15 3.34 -64.90
C ALA A 142 8.96 4.15 -64.38
N GLY A 143 9.02 5.48 -64.30
CA GLY A 143 7.95 6.38 -63.89
C GLY A 143 7.82 6.56 -62.38
N LYS A 144 8.77 6.12 -61.56
CA LYS A 144 8.75 6.22 -60.10
C LYS A 144 9.68 7.32 -59.58
N THR A 145 9.31 8.01 -58.53
CA THR A 145 10.28 8.82 -57.78
C THR A 145 11.33 7.90 -57.15
N TYR A 146 12.58 8.25 -57.31
CA TYR A 146 13.70 7.52 -56.70
C TYR A 146 14.15 8.22 -55.43
N PHE A 147 14.21 7.47 -54.34
CA PHE A 147 14.84 7.85 -53.08
C PHE A 147 16.07 6.96 -52.89
N GLY A 148 17.26 7.56 -53.01
CA GLY A 148 18.51 6.82 -52.91
C GLY A 148 18.90 6.45 -51.48
N PRO A 149 19.83 5.52 -51.29
CA PRO A 149 20.38 5.23 -49.98
C PRO A 149 21.12 6.45 -49.43
N VAL A 150 21.15 6.53 -48.08
CA VAL A 150 21.90 7.60 -47.42
C VAL A 150 23.39 7.36 -47.54
N TYR A 151 24.11 8.39 -47.96
CA TYR A 151 25.56 8.37 -48.07
C TYR A 151 26.20 9.60 -47.42
N PHE A 152 27.50 9.52 -47.11
CA PHE A 152 28.23 10.60 -46.45
C PHE A 152 29.19 11.27 -47.41
N ARG A 153 28.98 12.55 -47.68
CA ARG A 153 29.87 13.35 -48.53
C ARG A 153 31.01 13.86 -47.66
N LYS A 154 32.26 13.59 -48.08
CA LYS A 154 33.48 13.96 -47.35
C LYS A 154 33.51 13.49 -45.89
N GLY A 155 32.68 12.51 -45.50
CA GLY A 155 32.64 11.95 -44.16
C GLY A 155 32.06 12.88 -43.07
N THR A 156 31.32 13.94 -43.43
CA THR A 156 30.86 14.95 -42.48
C THR A 156 29.33 15.07 -42.35
N GLU A 157 28.62 14.93 -43.45
CA GLU A 157 27.17 15.14 -43.49
C GLU A 157 26.45 14.04 -44.25
N PRO A 158 25.24 13.65 -43.83
CA PRO A 158 24.41 12.68 -44.54
C PRO A 158 23.69 13.33 -45.72
N TYR A 159 23.70 12.66 -46.85
CA TYR A 159 23.02 13.05 -48.09
C TYR A 159 22.20 11.89 -48.61
N MET A 160 21.19 12.24 -49.43
CA MET A 160 20.46 11.29 -50.26
C MET A 160 20.20 11.88 -51.65
N THR A 161 20.08 11.03 -52.63
CA THR A 161 19.66 11.44 -53.97
C THR A 161 18.16 11.27 -54.14
N ILE A 162 17.47 12.31 -54.58
CA ILE A 162 16.05 12.25 -54.97
C ILE A 162 15.99 12.43 -56.50
N GLY A 163 15.41 11.44 -57.20
CA GLY A 163 15.25 11.50 -58.66
C GLY A 163 13.78 11.56 -59.07
N ARG A 164 13.47 12.40 -60.06
CA ARG A 164 12.11 12.51 -60.63
C ARG A 164 12.16 12.54 -62.18
N PRO A 165 11.09 12.07 -62.84
CA PRO A 165 10.97 12.22 -64.28
C PRO A 165 11.01 13.70 -64.69
N ALA A 166 11.80 14.04 -65.69
CA ALA A 166 11.80 15.36 -66.28
C ALA A 166 10.77 15.43 -67.42
N GLY A 167 10.09 16.60 -67.57
CA GLY A 167 8.95 16.73 -68.47
C GLY A 167 9.20 16.50 -69.95
N ASN A 168 10.44 16.63 -70.43
CA ASN A 168 10.86 16.37 -71.81
C ASN A 168 11.55 15.01 -71.96
N GLY A 169 11.29 14.07 -71.08
CA GLY A 169 12.01 12.81 -70.92
C GLY A 169 13.33 12.98 -70.17
N GLY A 170 13.87 11.89 -69.68
CA GLY A 170 15.08 11.89 -68.87
C GLY A 170 14.74 12.09 -67.38
N VAL A 171 15.77 12.40 -66.58
CA VAL A 171 15.70 12.43 -65.15
C VAL A 171 16.27 13.73 -64.59
N THR A 172 15.54 14.35 -63.61
CA THR A 172 16.12 15.36 -62.76
C THR A 172 16.45 14.72 -61.42
N ALA A 173 17.71 14.73 -61.02
CA ALA A 173 18.19 14.18 -59.75
C ALA A 173 18.75 15.31 -58.88
N ALA A 174 18.39 15.33 -57.63
CA ALA A 174 18.86 16.29 -56.62
C ALA A 174 19.62 15.58 -55.50
N GLU A 175 20.75 16.15 -55.10
CA GLU A 175 21.50 15.73 -53.91
C GLU A 175 21.02 16.57 -52.72
N VAL A 176 20.40 15.91 -51.74
CA VAL A 176 19.73 16.53 -50.61
C VAL A 176 20.53 16.29 -49.33
N ASN A 177 20.86 17.35 -48.63
CA ASN A 177 21.46 17.31 -47.30
C ASN A 177 20.42 16.96 -46.24
N LEU A 178 20.65 15.92 -45.46
CA LEU A 178 19.74 15.41 -44.43
C LEU A 178 19.97 16.02 -43.04
N LYS A 179 20.67 17.15 -42.96
CA LYS A 179 20.91 17.84 -41.67
C LYS A 179 19.63 18.12 -40.90
N PHE A 180 18.55 18.44 -41.62
CA PHE A 180 17.23 18.64 -40.98
C PHE A 180 16.74 17.40 -40.25
N VAL A 181 16.96 16.20 -40.81
CA VAL A 181 16.55 14.94 -40.13
C VAL A 181 17.29 14.79 -38.80
N TRP A 182 18.60 15.11 -38.79
CA TRP A 182 19.39 15.14 -37.57
C TRP A 182 18.86 16.19 -36.56
N GLU A 183 18.47 17.38 -37.03
CA GLU A 183 17.92 18.43 -36.17
C GLU A 183 16.58 18.01 -35.55
N VAL A 184 15.69 17.38 -36.31
CA VAL A 184 14.41 16.85 -35.80
C VAL A 184 14.68 15.84 -34.71
N VAL A 185 15.55 14.87 -34.96
CA VAL A 185 15.86 13.78 -34.02
C VAL A 185 16.55 14.31 -32.76
N SER A 186 17.51 15.23 -32.90
CA SER A 186 18.28 15.77 -31.76
C SER A 186 17.45 16.65 -30.83
N ARG A 187 16.31 17.18 -31.28
CA ARG A 187 15.39 17.98 -30.48
C ARG A 187 14.39 17.12 -29.68
N ILE A 188 14.25 15.86 -30.05
CA ILE A 188 13.34 14.96 -29.34
C ILE A 188 14.05 14.48 -28.08
N ARG A 189 13.51 14.92 -26.94
CA ARG A 189 13.94 14.44 -25.62
C ARG A 189 12.73 13.92 -24.85
N ILE A 190 12.90 12.80 -24.18
CA ILE A 190 11.95 12.21 -23.26
C ILE A 190 12.67 12.00 -21.94
N GLY A 191 12.31 12.80 -20.93
CA GLY A 191 13.09 12.87 -19.70
C GLY A 191 14.47 13.49 -19.92
N GLU A 192 15.46 13.05 -19.17
CA GLU A 192 16.84 13.55 -19.22
C GLU A 192 17.72 12.77 -20.22
N LYS A 193 17.51 11.44 -20.32
CA LYS A 193 18.34 10.50 -21.08
C LYS A 193 17.64 9.87 -22.28
N GLY A 194 16.33 10.10 -22.43
CA GLY A 194 15.59 9.61 -23.59
C GLY A 194 16.03 10.30 -24.87
N LEU A 195 16.08 9.54 -25.97
CA LEU A 195 16.54 10.01 -27.26
C LEU A 195 15.74 9.41 -28.43
N ALA A 196 15.87 10.00 -29.59
CA ALA A 196 15.34 9.45 -30.83
C ALA A 196 16.45 9.18 -31.82
N TYR A 197 16.22 8.23 -32.73
CA TYR A 197 17.13 7.95 -33.85
C TYR A 197 16.34 7.39 -35.06
N VAL A 198 16.95 7.43 -36.22
CA VAL A 198 16.36 6.94 -37.46
C VAL A 198 17.27 5.88 -38.06
N VAL A 199 16.65 4.79 -38.50
CA VAL A 199 17.35 3.73 -39.26
C VAL A 199 16.73 3.54 -40.64
N ASP A 200 17.51 3.06 -41.58
CA ASP A 200 17.03 2.62 -42.89
C ASP A 200 16.42 1.21 -42.84
N ALA A 201 15.96 0.71 -43.98
CA ALA A 201 15.41 -0.63 -44.14
C ALA A 201 16.40 -1.74 -43.73
N ASP A 202 17.68 -1.46 -43.85
CA ASP A 202 18.76 -2.37 -43.50
C ASP A 202 19.21 -2.26 -42.04
N GLY A 203 18.57 -1.44 -41.21
CA GLY A 203 18.93 -1.23 -39.81
C GLY A 203 20.18 -0.37 -39.62
N THR A 204 20.66 0.30 -40.68
CA THR A 204 21.79 1.22 -40.60
C THR A 204 21.32 2.55 -40.00
N LEU A 205 22.09 3.13 -39.10
CA LEU A 205 21.79 4.39 -38.44
C LEU A 205 21.92 5.59 -39.40
N ILE A 206 20.81 6.30 -39.64
CA ILE A 206 20.74 7.49 -40.50
C ILE A 206 20.90 8.78 -39.72
N ALA A 207 20.21 8.87 -38.55
CA ALA A 207 20.24 10.04 -37.70
C ALA A 207 20.23 9.62 -36.23
N HIS A 208 21.06 10.29 -35.43
CA HIS A 208 21.18 10.07 -33.97
C HIS A 208 21.70 11.34 -33.32
N PRO A 209 21.33 11.69 -32.06
CA PRO A 209 21.89 12.85 -31.36
C PRO A 209 23.42 12.85 -31.34
N ASP A 210 24.04 11.69 -31.14
CA ASP A 210 25.49 11.52 -31.32
C ASP A 210 25.79 11.23 -32.77
N ILE A 211 26.24 12.25 -33.49
CA ILE A 211 26.57 12.16 -34.91
C ILE A 211 27.75 11.21 -35.20
N SER A 212 28.61 10.95 -34.21
CA SER A 212 29.75 10.04 -34.36
C SER A 212 29.34 8.61 -34.69
N LEU A 213 28.19 8.16 -34.14
CA LEU A 213 27.60 6.85 -34.42
C LEU A 213 27.08 6.77 -35.88
N VAL A 214 26.50 7.85 -36.37
CA VAL A 214 25.99 7.93 -37.74
C VAL A 214 27.13 7.89 -38.72
N LEU A 215 28.20 8.65 -38.47
CA LEU A 215 29.40 8.69 -39.34
C LEU A 215 30.13 7.34 -39.42
N LYS A 216 30.06 6.53 -38.33
CA LYS A 216 30.58 5.16 -38.29
C LYS A 216 29.72 4.16 -39.06
N LYS A 217 28.57 4.58 -39.60
CA LYS A 217 27.58 3.70 -40.26
C LYS A 217 27.19 2.55 -39.34
N THR A 218 26.85 2.87 -38.08
CA THR A 218 26.55 1.86 -37.06
C THR A 218 25.35 1.02 -37.51
N ASP A 219 25.54 -0.29 -37.54
CA ASP A 219 24.48 -1.27 -37.80
C ASP A 219 23.77 -1.61 -36.49
N LEU A 220 22.48 -1.39 -36.47
CA LEU A 220 21.61 -1.63 -35.29
C LEU A 220 20.76 -2.90 -35.44
N LYS A 221 20.98 -3.75 -36.45
CA LYS A 221 20.21 -5.01 -36.62
C LYS A 221 20.26 -5.93 -35.43
N ALA A 222 21.33 -5.87 -34.63
CA ALA A 222 21.48 -6.68 -33.41
C ALA A 222 20.56 -6.24 -32.26
N LEU A 223 20.02 -5.03 -32.30
CA LEU A 223 19.09 -4.56 -31.27
C LEU A 223 17.73 -5.24 -31.43
N PRO A 224 17.13 -5.77 -30.33
CA PRO A 224 15.88 -6.52 -30.41
C PRO A 224 14.74 -5.74 -31.07
N GLN A 225 14.62 -4.43 -30.81
CA GLN A 225 13.60 -3.55 -31.38
C GLN A 225 13.78 -3.34 -32.87
N VAL A 226 15.04 -3.26 -33.39
CA VAL A 226 15.33 -3.13 -34.81
C VAL A 226 15.14 -4.47 -35.52
N ALA A 227 15.60 -5.57 -34.93
CA ALA A 227 15.35 -6.92 -35.45
C ALA A 227 13.87 -7.26 -35.57
N ALA A 228 13.04 -6.72 -34.65
CA ALA A 228 11.58 -6.90 -34.67
C ALA A 228 10.92 -6.27 -35.92
N LEU A 229 11.53 -5.25 -36.56
CA LEU A 229 10.99 -4.62 -37.78
C LEU A 229 10.82 -5.59 -38.92
N SER A 230 11.61 -6.67 -38.97
CA SER A 230 11.50 -7.72 -39.98
C SER A 230 10.22 -8.56 -39.86
N ARG A 231 9.45 -8.41 -38.78
CA ARG A 231 8.19 -9.10 -38.56
C ARG A 231 7.01 -8.24 -39.05
N PRO A 232 6.09 -8.78 -39.86
CA PRO A 232 4.94 -8.02 -40.35
C PRO A 232 4.04 -7.49 -39.26
N ASP A 233 3.96 -8.22 -38.14
CA ASP A 233 3.08 -7.91 -36.96
C ASP A 233 3.86 -7.23 -35.83
N ALA A 234 4.98 -6.56 -36.09
CA ALA A 234 5.74 -5.88 -35.08
C ALA A 234 4.88 -4.77 -34.45
N ALA A 235 4.60 -4.92 -33.14
CA ALA A 235 3.91 -3.89 -32.36
C ALA A 235 4.77 -2.61 -32.31
N ALA A 236 4.12 -1.46 -32.31
CA ALA A 236 4.80 -0.16 -32.23
C ALA A 236 5.69 0.03 -31.00
N ALA A 237 5.54 -0.83 -29.99
CA ALA A 237 6.34 -0.86 -28.77
C ALA A 237 6.72 -2.31 -28.42
N PRO A 238 7.93 -2.77 -28.69
CA PRO A 238 8.37 -4.11 -28.33
C PRO A 238 8.56 -4.24 -26.81
N GLU A 239 8.18 -5.41 -26.24
CA GLU A 239 8.30 -5.71 -24.80
C GLU A 239 9.76 -5.66 -24.30
N VAL A 240 10.70 -6.03 -25.15
CA VAL A 240 12.13 -6.08 -24.80
C VAL A 240 12.91 -5.21 -25.79
N ALA A 241 13.38 -4.07 -25.29
CA ALA A 241 14.26 -3.18 -26.04
C ALA A 241 15.52 -2.87 -25.22
N ARG A 242 16.64 -2.67 -25.92
CA ARG A 242 17.93 -2.31 -25.32
C ARG A 242 18.59 -1.18 -26.11
N ASN A 243 19.21 -0.26 -25.38
CA ASN A 243 20.03 0.76 -26.04
C ASN A 243 21.38 0.20 -26.49
N LEU A 244 22.19 1.03 -27.15
CA LEU A 244 23.53 0.66 -27.60
C LEU A 244 24.50 0.25 -26.49
N GLN A 245 24.21 0.65 -25.24
CA GLN A 245 24.98 0.29 -24.05
C GLN A 245 24.49 -1.02 -23.40
N GLY A 246 23.46 -1.65 -24.00
CA GLY A 246 22.86 -2.88 -23.47
C GLY A 246 21.87 -2.68 -22.32
N GLU A 247 21.58 -1.44 -21.92
CA GLU A 247 20.63 -1.14 -20.88
C GLU A 247 19.18 -1.33 -21.35
N PRO A 248 18.27 -1.81 -20.48
CA PRO A 248 16.87 -1.95 -20.85
C PRO A 248 16.21 -0.58 -21.02
N VAL A 249 15.53 -0.39 -22.14
CA VAL A 249 14.80 0.83 -22.49
C VAL A 249 13.35 0.53 -22.81
N LEU A 250 12.48 1.53 -22.63
CA LEU A 250 11.19 1.59 -23.30
C LEU A 250 11.44 2.17 -24.68
N SER A 251 10.93 1.52 -25.72
CA SER A 251 11.13 1.92 -27.12
C SER A 251 9.78 1.93 -27.83
N ALA A 252 9.54 2.98 -28.60
CA ALA A 252 8.45 3.04 -29.56
C ALA A 252 9.02 3.42 -30.92
N PHE A 253 8.35 3.03 -32.01
CA PHE A 253 8.78 3.36 -33.35
C PHE A 253 7.61 3.73 -34.25
N GLU A 254 7.93 4.48 -35.31
CA GLU A 254 7.04 4.79 -36.42
C GLU A 254 7.78 4.62 -37.74
N ARG A 255 7.12 4.02 -38.73
CA ARG A 255 7.67 3.79 -40.05
C ARG A 255 7.37 4.96 -40.98
N ILE A 256 8.29 5.30 -41.83
CA ILE A 256 8.12 6.23 -42.95
C ILE A 256 8.13 5.40 -44.23
N PRO A 257 6.97 4.94 -44.71
CA PRO A 257 6.91 3.98 -45.82
C PRO A 257 7.52 4.51 -47.11
N THR A 258 7.35 5.81 -47.37
CA THR A 258 7.87 6.50 -48.58
C THR A 258 9.40 6.39 -48.72
N LEU A 259 10.10 6.38 -47.56
CA LEU A 259 11.56 6.34 -47.51
C LEU A 259 12.11 4.96 -47.11
N ALA A 260 11.23 4.06 -46.66
CA ALA A 260 11.59 2.81 -46.00
C ALA A 260 12.44 3.03 -44.73
N TRP A 261 12.25 4.14 -44.05
CA TRP A 261 12.94 4.47 -42.81
C TRP A 261 12.03 4.20 -41.58
N THR A 262 12.66 4.07 -40.43
CA THR A 262 11.94 3.91 -39.15
C THR A 262 12.54 4.85 -38.11
N VAL A 263 11.69 5.62 -37.49
CA VAL A 263 12.04 6.49 -36.34
C VAL A 263 11.81 5.72 -35.06
N PHE A 264 12.83 5.60 -34.26
CA PHE A 264 12.75 5.06 -32.91
C PHE A 264 12.82 6.19 -31.89
N VAL A 265 12.06 6.02 -30.78
CA VAL A 265 12.11 6.89 -29.61
C VAL A 265 12.28 6.01 -28.38
N GLU A 266 13.34 6.25 -27.64
CA GLU A 266 13.74 5.42 -26.51
C GLU A 266 13.93 6.24 -25.22
N SER A 267 13.60 5.65 -24.08
CA SER A 267 13.97 6.18 -22.78
C SER A 267 14.44 5.06 -21.83
N PRO A 268 15.48 5.27 -21.02
CA PRO A 268 15.93 4.28 -20.05
C PRO A 268 14.81 3.89 -19.10
N ARG A 269 14.65 2.58 -18.91
CA ARG A 269 13.57 2.05 -18.05
C ARG A 269 13.68 2.53 -16.62
N ALA A 270 14.89 2.69 -16.11
CA ALA A 270 15.15 3.22 -14.77
C ALA A 270 14.60 4.66 -14.61
N GLU A 271 14.76 5.51 -15.64
CA GLU A 271 14.24 6.87 -15.62
C GLU A 271 12.71 6.90 -15.78
N ALA A 272 12.19 6.10 -16.70
CA ALA A 272 10.77 5.98 -16.96
C ALA A 272 9.97 5.59 -15.68
N PHE A 273 10.55 4.74 -14.83
CA PHE A 273 9.95 4.28 -13.59
C PHE A 273 10.41 5.03 -12.33
N ALA A 274 11.26 6.04 -12.45
CA ALA A 274 11.70 6.85 -11.31
C ALA A 274 10.55 7.44 -10.48
N PRO A 275 9.44 7.95 -11.04
CA PRO A 275 8.29 8.44 -10.28
C PRO A 275 7.63 7.36 -9.41
N LEU A 276 7.70 6.08 -9.83
CA LEU A 276 7.16 4.97 -9.04
C LEU A 276 7.95 4.74 -7.75
N TYR A 277 9.26 4.90 -7.77
CA TYR A 277 10.09 4.79 -6.56
C TYR A 277 9.73 5.86 -5.54
N VAL A 278 9.44 7.08 -5.98
CA VAL A 278 8.97 8.16 -5.10
C VAL A 278 7.61 7.81 -4.49
N THR A 279 6.71 7.25 -5.29
CA THR A 279 5.40 6.78 -4.81
C THR A 279 5.56 5.64 -3.80
N LEU A 280 6.43 4.66 -4.07
CA LEU A 280 6.76 3.57 -3.14
C LEU A 280 7.32 4.09 -1.82
N GLN A 281 8.24 5.06 -1.86
CA GLN A 281 8.79 5.67 -0.65
C GLN A 281 7.71 6.38 0.18
N ARG A 282 6.83 7.16 -0.46
CA ARG A 282 5.70 7.81 0.22
C ARG A 282 4.75 6.78 0.85
N MET A 283 4.43 5.71 0.14
CA MET A 283 3.59 4.63 0.68
C MET A 283 4.25 3.91 1.84
N ALA A 284 5.54 3.62 1.76
CA ALA A 284 6.29 3.03 2.86
C ALA A 284 6.26 3.93 4.10
N LEU A 285 6.43 5.24 3.92
CA LEU A 285 6.37 6.21 5.02
C LEU A 285 4.98 6.27 5.66
N VAL A 286 3.91 6.28 4.85
CA VAL A 286 2.52 6.23 5.34
C VAL A 286 2.25 4.93 6.11
N LEU A 287 2.75 3.80 5.63
CA LEU A 287 2.60 2.50 6.27
C LEU A 287 3.31 2.45 7.64
N VAL A 288 4.53 2.98 7.71
CA VAL A 288 5.29 3.12 8.97
C VAL A 288 4.56 4.03 9.94
N ALA A 289 4.08 5.19 9.49
CA ALA A 289 3.31 6.11 10.32
C ALA A 289 2.02 5.48 10.86
N ALA A 290 1.27 4.79 10.00
CA ALA A 290 0.05 4.08 10.39
C ALA A 290 0.32 2.94 11.38
N LEU A 291 1.43 2.21 11.21
CA LEU A 291 1.85 1.18 12.16
C LEU A 291 2.17 1.78 13.53
N LEU A 292 2.91 2.88 13.57
CA LEU A 292 3.23 3.59 14.81
C LEU A 292 1.97 4.11 15.52
N ILE A 293 1.03 4.70 14.76
CA ILE A 293 -0.26 5.16 15.27
C ILE A 293 -1.07 3.98 15.81
N SER A 294 -1.09 2.84 15.11
CA SER A 294 -1.80 1.63 15.53
C SER A 294 -1.22 1.05 16.83
N ILE A 295 0.11 1.04 16.97
CA ILE A 295 0.78 0.61 18.21
C ILE A 295 0.44 1.59 19.36
N ALA A 296 0.51 2.90 19.13
CA ALA A 296 0.16 3.91 20.12
C ALA A 296 -1.31 3.81 20.54
N ALA A 297 -2.23 3.66 19.59
CA ALA A 297 -3.65 3.46 19.84
C ALA A 297 -3.93 2.18 20.65
N SER A 298 -3.25 1.06 20.30
CA SER A 298 -3.34 -0.19 21.05
C SER A 298 -2.85 -0.03 22.49
N PHE A 299 -1.75 0.68 22.69
CA PHE A 299 -1.23 0.96 24.04
C PHE A 299 -2.18 1.84 24.84
N PHE A 300 -2.73 2.88 24.21
CA PHE A 300 -3.72 3.76 24.84
C PHE A 300 -4.99 3.00 25.22
N LEU A 301 -5.53 2.19 24.31
CA LEU A 301 -6.72 1.37 24.53
C LEU A 301 -6.51 0.35 25.67
N ALA A 302 -5.30 -0.23 25.72
CA ALA A 302 -4.92 -1.12 26.82
C ALA A 302 -4.96 -0.41 28.17
N ARG A 303 -4.45 0.80 28.22
CA ARG A 303 -4.42 1.59 29.46
C ARG A 303 -5.81 2.09 29.84
N ALA A 304 -6.60 2.50 28.87
CA ALA A 304 -7.92 3.09 29.10
C ALA A 304 -9.02 2.05 29.41
N LEU A 305 -9.01 0.88 28.79
CA LEU A 305 -10.09 -0.11 28.91
C LEU A 305 -9.66 -1.40 29.61
N VAL A 306 -8.53 -1.99 29.17
CA VAL A 306 -8.19 -3.35 29.63
C VAL A 306 -7.71 -3.37 31.07
N ARG A 307 -6.94 -2.35 31.52
CA ARG A 307 -6.46 -2.28 32.91
C ARG A 307 -7.62 -2.11 33.90
N PRO A 308 -8.53 -1.12 33.74
CA PRO A 308 -9.67 -0.97 34.62
C PRO A 308 -10.59 -2.20 34.70
N LEU A 309 -10.90 -2.79 33.52
CA LEU A 309 -11.70 -4.04 33.48
C LEU A 309 -11.05 -5.19 34.25
N ARG A 310 -9.72 -5.31 34.17
CA ARG A 310 -9.01 -6.33 34.93
C ARG A 310 -9.04 -6.06 36.43
N THR A 311 -8.88 -4.81 36.85
CA THR A 311 -9.01 -4.40 38.26
C THR A 311 -10.40 -4.71 38.79
N LEU A 312 -11.45 -4.42 38.01
CA LEU A 312 -12.83 -4.80 38.35
C LEU A 312 -13.02 -6.29 38.49
N GLN A 313 -12.49 -7.09 37.52
CA GLN A 313 -12.59 -8.55 37.57
C GLN A 313 -11.88 -9.16 38.77
N GLU A 314 -10.64 -8.71 39.05
CA GLU A 314 -9.85 -9.17 40.20
C GLU A 314 -10.52 -8.74 41.51
N GLY A 315 -11.01 -7.51 41.60
CA GLY A 315 -11.72 -7.00 42.76
C GLY A 315 -13.05 -7.74 43.05
N ALA A 316 -13.84 -7.96 42.00
CA ALA A 316 -15.10 -8.72 42.15
C ALA A 316 -14.84 -10.18 42.56
N ALA A 317 -13.80 -10.82 42.06
CA ALA A 317 -13.41 -12.17 42.45
C ALA A 317 -12.99 -12.24 43.94
N ARG A 318 -12.28 -11.24 44.44
CA ARG A 318 -11.87 -11.15 45.87
C ARG A 318 -13.04 -10.88 46.77
N ILE A 319 -13.97 -9.98 46.40
CA ILE A 319 -15.23 -9.78 47.14
C ILE A 319 -16.03 -11.09 47.20
N GLY A 320 -16.13 -11.83 46.08
CA GLY A 320 -16.79 -13.15 46.04
C GLY A 320 -16.07 -14.23 46.82
N ALA A 321 -14.80 -14.09 47.11
CA ALA A 321 -14.01 -14.98 47.98
C ALA A 321 -14.11 -14.63 49.48
N GLY A 322 -14.87 -13.55 49.81
CA GLY A 322 -15.12 -13.15 51.21
C GLY A 322 -14.31 -11.95 51.70
N GLU A 323 -13.51 -11.32 50.83
CA GLU A 323 -12.78 -10.09 51.20
C GLU A 323 -13.71 -8.86 51.06
N LEU A 324 -14.69 -8.74 51.97
CA LEU A 324 -15.76 -7.76 51.85
C LEU A 324 -15.33 -6.31 52.16
N ASP A 325 -14.20 -6.14 52.82
CA ASP A 325 -13.63 -4.80 53.13
C ASP A 325 -12.82 -4.22 51.96
N LEU A 326 -12.63 -5.01 50.91
CA LEU A 326 -11.91 -4.56 49.72
C LEU A 326 -12.66 -3.44 48.99
N ARG A 327 -11.93 -2.36 48.62
CA ARG A 327 -12.42 -1.31 47.75
C ARG A 327 -11.78 -1.40 46.38
N ILE A 328 -12.60 -1.52 45.35
CA ILE A 328 -12.17 -1.47 43.96
C ILE A 328 -12.00 -0.01 43.59
N ALA A 329 -10.73 0.43 43.37
CA ALA A 329 -10.41 1.79 42.99
C ALA A 329 -10.20 1.83 41.46
N VAL A 330 -11.18 2.32 40.73
CA VAL A 330 -11.16 2.60 39.31
C VAL A 330 -11.60 4.04 39.12
N HIS A 331 -10.76 4.85 38.45
CA HIS A 331 -11.02 6.27 38.19
C HIS A 331 -10.87 6.50 36.68
N THR A 332 -11.92 6.21 35.95
CA THR A 332 -11.95 6.34 34.47
C THR A 332 -12.86 7.48 34.01
N GLY A 333 -13.75 7.98 34.89
CA GLY A 333 -14.73 9.02 34.56
C GLY A 333 -15.85 8.54 33.63
N ASP A 334 -16.05 7.22 33.51
CA ASP A 334 -17.02 6.58 32.62
C ASP A 334 -17.83 5.49 33.35
N GLU A 335 -18.53 4.66 32.59
CA GLU A 335 -19.36 3.57 33.08
C GLU A 335 -18.58 2.53 33.91
N LEU A 336 -17.27 2.41 33.71
CA LEU A 336 -16.42 1.48 34.47
C LEU A 336 -16.21 1.94 35.91
N GLU A 337 -16.10 3.25 36.12
CA GLU A 337 -16.08 3.82 37.48
C GLU A 337 -17.43 3.63 38.19
N GLY A 338 -18.53 3.88 37.45
CA GLY A 338 -19.87 3.61 37.98
C GLY A 338 -20.08 2.14 38.36
N LEU A 339 -19.51 1.20 37.59
CA LEU A 339 -19.55 -0.22 37.90
C LEU A 339 -18.70 -0.57 39.13
N ALA A 340 -17.53 0.04 39.29
CA ALA A 340 -16.70 -0.12 40.49
C ALA A 340 -17.42 0.32 41.75
N GLU A 341 -18.13 1.45 41.71
CA GLU A 341 -18.95 1.94 42.82
C GLU A 341 -20.09 1.00 43.17
N GLN A 342 -20.74 0.38 42.19
CA GLN A 342 -21.79 -0.61 42.44
C GLN A 342 -21.24 -1.87 43.11
N PHE A 343 -20.08 -2.38 42.66
CA PHE A 343 -19.42 -3.50 43.34
C PHE A 343 -19.02 -3.15 44.78
N ASN A 344 -18.51 -1.95 45.01
CA ASN A 344 -18.15 -1.48 46.35
C ASN A 344 -19.38 -1.37 47.25
N ARG A 345 -20.52 -0.87 46.73
CA ARG A 345 -21.81 -0.83 47.48
C ARG A 345 -22.32 -2.23 47.80
N MET A 346 -22.24 -3.15 46.83
CA MET A 346 -22.65 -4.55 47.06
C MET A 346 -21.76 -5.22 48.12
N GLY A 347 -20.45 -5.00 48.09
CA GLY A 347 -19.52 -5.49 49.11
C GLY A 347 -19.88 -5.00 50.53
N LEU A 348 -20.20 -3.70 50.66
CA LEU A 348 -20.68 -3.11 51.90
C LEU A 348 -21.99 -3.78 52.43
N GLN A 349 -22.98 -3.88 51.55
CA GLN A 349 -24.28 -4.49 51.93
C GLN A 349 -24.09 -5.96 52.34
N LEU A 350 -23.20 -6.67 51.67
CA LEU A 350 -22.89 -8.06 52.00
C LEU A 350 -22.18 -8.16 53.35
N SER A 351 -21.21 -7.29 53.66
CA SER A 351 -20.51 -7.19 54.94
C SER A 351 -21.49 -6.91 56.09
N GLU A 352 -22.37 -5.92 55.93
CA GLU A 352 -23.39 -5.58 56.89
C GLU A 352 -24.39 -6.75 57.15
N SER A 353 -24.76 -7.46 56.07
CA SER A 353 -25.63 -8.63 56.13
C SER A 353 -24.98 -9.79 56.91
N TYR A 354 -23.71 -10.08 56.61
CA TYR A 354 -22.96 -11.10 57.34
C TYR A 354 -22.80 -10.76 58.82
N ALA A 355 -22.39 -9.51 59.14
CA ALA A 355 -22.28 -9.07 60.54
C ALA A 355 -23.62 -9.08 61.26
N GLY A 356 -24.74 -8.80 60.56
CA GLY A 356 -26.08 -8.93 61.08
C GLY A 356 -26.50 -10.38 61.34
N LEU A 357 -26.14 -11.28 60.41
CA LEU A 357 -26.41 -12.71 60.53
C LEU A 357 -25.59 -13.34 61.67
N GLU A 358 -24.36 -12.98 61.85
CA GLU A 358 -23.45 -13.46 62.89
C GLU A 358 -24.00 -13.08 64.26
N ARG A 359 -24.38 -11.82 64.47
CA ARG A 359 -25.05 -11.35 65.69
C ARG A 359 -26.34 -12.11 65.97
N LYS A 360 -27.15 -12.39 64.94
CA LYS A 360 -28.41 -13.14 65.08
C LYS A 360 -28.17 -14.61 65.44
N VAL A 361 -27.11 -15.22 64.89
CA VAL A 361 -26.68 -16.57 65.23
C VAL A 361 -26.21 -16.64 66.69
N GLU A 362 -25.35 -15.69 67.11
CA GLU A 362 -24.94 -15.61 68.54
C GLU A 362 -26.10 -15.46 69.46
N GLN A 363 -27.03 -14.54 69.16
CA GLN A 363 -28.25 -14.35 70.03
C GLN A 363 -29.06 -15.62 70.05
N ARG A 364 -29.33 -16.26 68.90
CA ARG A 364 -30.11 -17.50 68.87
C ARG A 364 -29.42 -18.66 69.60
N THR A 365 -28.10 -18.74 69.52
CA THR A 365 -27.32 -19.74 70.24
C THR A 365 -27.38 -19.53 71.75
N ALA A 366 -27.28 -18.28 72.17
CA ALA A 366 -27.43 -17.94 73.57
C ALA A 366 -28.90 -18.25 74.12
N GLU A 367 -29.93 -17.84 73.35
CA GLU A 367 -31.32 -18.16 73.66
C GLU A 367 -31.54 -19.68 73.75
N LEU A 368 -30.97 -20.45 72.80
CA LEU A 368 -31.11 -21.90 72.79
C LEU A 368 -30.40 -22.58 73.99
N SER A 369 -29.20 -22.06 74.32
CA SER A 369 -28.44 -22.54 75.49
C SER A 369 -29.28 -22.39 76.82
N VAL A 370 -29.86 -21.20 77.05
CA VAL A 370 -30.69 -20.94 78.16
C VAL A 370 -31.96 -21.85 78.22
N ALA A 371 -32.60 -22.05 77.08
CA ALA A 371 -33.76 -22.93 76.98
C ALA A 371 -33.39 -24.40 77.27
N LEU A 372 -32.22 -24.87 76.79
CA LEU A 372 -31.71 -26.21 77.10
C LEU A 372 -31.42 -26.40 78.59
N ASP A 373 -30.84 -25.39 79.23
CA ASP A 373 -30.59 -25.43 80.69
C ASP A 373 -31.91 -25.53 81.50
N TYR A 374 -32.90 -24.73 81.08
CA TYR A 374 -34.24 -24.87 81.71
C TYR A 374 -34.86 -26.24 81.48
N GLN A 375 -34.81 -26.75 80.24
CA GLN A 375 -35.39 -28.07 79.95
C GLN A 375 -34.67 -29.20 80.71
N THR A 376 -33.34 -29.10 80.79
CA THR A 376 -32.51 -30.06 81.54
C THR A 376 -32.87 -30.05 83.01
N ALA A 377 -33.03 -28.86 83.64
CA ALA A 377 -33.41 -28.70 85.03
C ALA A 377 -34.82 -29.26 85.31
N ILE A 378 -35.78 -28.93 84.43
CA ILE A 378 -37.17 -29.47 84.59
C ILE A 378 -37.16 -30.99 84.44
N SER A 379 -36.42 -31.55 83.47
CA SER A 379 -36.30 -32.99 83.24
C SER A 379 -35.70 -33.71 84.45
N ALA A 380 -34.69 -33.09 85.10
CA ALA A 380 -34.04 -33.65 86.28
C ALA A 380 -35.03 -33.72 87.43
N VAL A 381 -35.79 -32.63 87.68
CA VAL A 381 -36.81 -32.59 88.75
C VAL A 381 -37.97 -33.58 88.51
N LEU A 382 -38.48 -33.62 87.22
CA LEU A 382 -39.53 -34.58 86.84
C LEU A 382 -39.12 -36.04 87.01
N ARG A 383 -37.83 -36.37 86.68
CA ARG A 383 -37.28 -37.71 86.87
C ARG A 383 -37.28 -38.10 88.30
N VAL A 384 -36.90 -37.24 89.25
CA VAL A 384 -36.87 -37.52 90.66
C VAL A 384 -38.31 -37.69 91.22
N ILE A 385 -39.26 -36.84 90.76
CA ILE A 385 -40.69 -36.98 91.13
C ILE A 385 -41.21 -38.36 90.66
N SER A 386 -40.87 -38.79 89.45
CA SER A 386 -41.32 -40.11 88.96
C SER A 386 -40.72 -41.29 89.70
N GLN A 387 -39.51 -41.16 90.23
CA GLN A 387 -38.81 -42.25 90.97
C GLN A 387 -39.12 -42.29 92.46
N SER A 388 -39.69 -41.22 93.05
CA SER A 388 -39.97 -41.14 94.50
C SER A 388 -41.42 -40.67 94.74
N PRO A 389 -42.42 -41.53 94.44
CA PRO A 389 -43.82 -41.12 94.49
C PRO A 389 -44.37 -40.91 95.93
N THR A 390 -43.70 -41.45 96.97
CA THR A 390 -44.16 -41.37 98.38
C THR A 390 -43.21 -40.57 99.30
N ASP A 391 -41.98 -40.28 98.81
CA ASP A 391 -41.02 -39.47 99.59
C ASP A 391 -40.68 -38.19 98.77
N VAL A 392 -40.97 -37.03 99.39
CA VAL A 392 -40.81 -35.70 98.82
C VAL A 392 -39.41 -35.10 99.06
N ALA A 393 -38.60 -35.67 99.95
CA ALA A 393 -37.28 -35.13 100.29
C ALA A 393 -36.34 -35.13 99.11
N PRO A 394 -36.19 -36.22 98.26
CA PRO A 394 -35.36 -36.20 97.08
C PRO A 394 -35.82 -35.18 96.04
N VAL A 395 -37.12 -34.89 96.00
CA VAL A 395 -37.67 -33.88 95.06
C VAL A 395 -37.19 -32.47 95.43
N PHE A 396 -37.23 -32.14 96.74
CA PHE A 396 -36.76 -30.85 97.23
C PHE A 396 -35.25 -30.66 97.00
N GLU A 397 -34.48 -31.72 97.20
CA GLU A 397 -33.03 -31.67 96.84
C GLU A 397 -32.80 -31.45 95.38
N ALA A 398 -33.52 -32.12 94.46
CA ALA A 398 -33.40 -31.93 93.00
C ALA A 398 -33.85 -30.52 92.58
N ILE A 399 -34.88 -29.95 93.23
CA ILE A 399 -35.28 -28.55 92.98
C ILE A 399 -34.18 -27.59 93.43
N LEU A 400 -33.61 -27.80 94.63
CA LEU A 400 -32.50 -26.97 95.08
C LEU A 400 -31.27 -27.06 94.20
N GLU A 401 -30.92 -28.27 93.77
CA GLU A 401 -29.80 -28.47 92.83
C GLU A 401 -30.07 -27.77 91.52
N SER A 402 -31.24 -27.96 90.95
CA SER A 402 -31.60 -27.33 89.65
C SER A 402 -31.69 -25.82 89.76
N ALA A 403 -32.32 -25.30 90.87
CA ALA A 403 -32.39 -23.86 91.12
C ALA A 403 -31.01 -23.24 91.34
N SER A 404 -30.15 -23.89 92.13
CA SER A 404 -28.78 -23.45 92.40
C SER A 404 -27.99 -23.35 91.14
N ARG A 405 -28.12 -24.31 90.19
CA ARG A 405 -27.48 -24.34 88.90
C ARG A 405 -28.00 -23.25 87.97
N LEU A 406 -29.33 -23.08 87.91
CA LEU A 406 -29.96 -22.10 87.06
C LEU A 406 -29.68 -20.66 87.45
N PHE A 407 -29.79 -20.38 88.79
CA PHE A 407 -29.64 -19.04 89.32
C PHE A 407 -28.22 -18.70 89.78
N GLY A 408 -27.28 -19.67 89.71
CA GLY A 408 -25.92 -19.48 90.19
C GLY A 408 -25.83 -19.20 91.73
N SER A 409 -26.82 -19.58 92.42
CA SER A 409 -26.87 -19.29 93.87
C SER A 409 -26.07 -20.31 94.68
N PRO A 410 -25.05 -19.89 95.40
CA PRO A 410 -24.28 -20.82 96.26
C PRO A 410 -25.03 -21.38 97.39
N VAL A 411 -26.11 -20.72 97.85
CA VAL A 411 -26.93 -21.08 99.02
C VAL A 411 -28.39 -21.06 98.64
N SER A 412 -29.13 -22.08 98.95
CA SER A 412 -30.57 -22.18 98.64
C SER A 412 -31.33 -23.00 99.67
N ALA A 413 -32.61 -22.71 99.78
CA ALA A 413 -33.49 -23.44 100.67
C ALA A 413 -34.87 -23.60 100.04
N VAL A 414 -35.57 -24.67 100.36
CA VAL A 414 -36.95 -24.91 100.01
C VAL A 414 -37.77 -24.90 101.35
N PHE A 415 -38.78 -24.08 101.36
CA PHE A 415 -39.74 -24.06 102.46
C PHE A 415 -41.08 -24.63 101.97
N ARG A 416 -41.68 -25.47 102.73
CA ARG A 416 -43.01 -26.03 102.47
C ARG A 416 -44.04 -25.39 103.42
N PHE A 417 -45.09 -24.92 102.87
CA PHE A 417 -46.24 -24.45 103.66
C PHE A 417 -47.29 -25.56 103.77
N ASP A 418 -47.74 -25.91 104.95
CA ASP A 418 -48.70 -26.98 105.18
C ASP A 418 -50.15 -26.48 105.34
N GLY A 419 -50.36 -25.17 105.28
CA GLY A 419 -51.64 -24.49 105.48
C GLY A 419 -51.70 -23.64 106.75
N GLU A 420 -50.82 -23.89 107.71
CA GLU A 420 -50.75 -23.15 108.97
C GLU A 420 -49.32 -22.62 109.21
N LEU A 421 -48.31 -23.45 108.98
CA LEU A 421 -46.91 -23.13 109.27
C LEU A 421 -46.04 -23.34 108.03
N VAL A 422 -44.93 -22.63 108.02
CA VAL A 422 -43.87 -22.80 106.97
C VAL A 422 -42.73 -23.64 107.55
N HIS A 423 -42.49 -24.78 106.96
CA HIS A 423 -41.45 -25.73 107.41
C HIS A 423 -40.22 -25.66 106.48
N LEU A 424 -39.06 -25.67 107.05
CA LEU A 424 -37.83 -25.81 106.24
C LEU A 424 -37.76 -27.24 105.71
N ALA A 425 -37.97 -27.41 104.39
CA ALA A 425 -38.06 -28.71 103.75
C ALA A 425 -36.75 -29.25 103.28
N ALA A 426 -35.85 -28.42 102.77
CA ALA A 426 -34.50 -28.79 102.34
C ALA A 426 -33.59 -27.55 102.29
N THR A 427 -32.29 -27.74 102.42
CA THR A 427 -31.28 -26.70 102.37
C THR A 427 -30.08 -27.17 101.61
N ARG A 428 -29.38 -26.28 100.91
CA ARG A 428 -28.14 -26.59 100.26
C ARG A 428 -27.08 -25.53 100.60
N ASN A 429 -25.91 -25.99 101.07
CA ASN A 429 -24.80 -25.16 101.51
C ASN A 429 -25.12 -24.13 102.61
N TRP A 430 -26.14 -24.38 103.44
CA TRP A 430 -26.40 -23.54 104.56
C TRP A 430 -25.47 -23.90 105.71
N PRO A 431 -24.95 -22.91 106.45
CA PRO A 431 -24.18 -23.17 107.64
C PRO A 431 -25.06 -23.89 108.68
N ALA A 432 -24.49 -24.83 109.42
CA ALA A 432 -25.24 -25.62 110.45
C ALA A 432 -26.02 -24.74 111.42
N GLY A 433 -25.43 -23.62 111.92
CA GLY A 433 -26.12 -22.69 112.80
C GLY A 433 -27.33 -21.99 112.16
N ALA A 434 -27.26 -21.70 110.90
CA ALA A 434 -28.34 -21.07 110.12
C ALA A 434 -29.54 -22.07 109.92
N ILE A 435 -29.21 -23.35 109.76
CA ILE A 435 -30.25 -24.41 109.65
C ILE A 435 -31.02 -24.53 111.01
N GLU A 436 -30.29 -24.55 112.19
CA GLU A 436 -30.91 -24.59 113.49
C GLU A 436 -31.77 -23.36 113.77
N ASP A 437 -31.31 -22.16 113.46
CA ASP A 437 -32.05 -20.94 113.57
C ASP A 437 -33.29 -20.92 112.67
N ALA A 438 -33.20 -21.36 111.46
CA ALA A 438 -34.31 -21.46 110.55
C ALA A 438 -35.37 -22.50 111.02
N GLN A 439 -34.97 -23.64 111.57
CA GLN A 439 -35.87 -24.66 112.14
C GLN A 439 -36.58 -24.16 113.35
N ARG A 440 -36.00 -23.20 114.12
CA ARG A 440 -36.69 -22.57 115.27
C ARG A 440 -37.73 -21.54 114.84
N LEU A 441 -37.45 -20.85 113.72
CA LEU A 441 -38.35 -19.84 113.15
C LEU A 441 -39.43 -20.43 112.24
N TYR A 442 -39.13 -21.57 111.63
CA TYR A 442 -40.01 -22.31 110.69
C TYR A 442 -40.08 -23.80 111.15
N PRO A 443 -40.85 -24.09 112.20
CA PRO A 443 -40.91 -25.40 112.82
C PRO A 443 -41.45 -26.52 111.93
#